data_3a76a5e129923427d4566f6809402f2f
#
_entry.id   3a76a5e129923427d4566f6809402f2f
#
_cell.length_a   1.000
_cell.length_b   1.000
_cell.length_c   1.000
_cell.angle_alpha   90.00
_cell.angle_beta   90.00
_cell.angle_gamma   90.00
#
_symmetry.space_group_name_H-M   'P 1'
#
loop_
_entity.id
_entity.type
_entity.pdbx_description
1 polymer ?
#
loop_
_entity_poly.entity_id
_entity_poly.type
_entity_poly.pdbx_seq_one_letter_code
_entity_poly.pdbx_strand_id
1 'polypeptide(L)'
;MTVKARILEAAAELLTRSADADISTRAACEAAGVTAPTLYHYFGDKERLLAAVVDFGWATFLETKRTAAAVVHEHVADDIRAGWDDHLEFARENPNFYKLMWSPAVSANTAAFREAFRMLSDRLQLGASRGQLRVSVETGARMIMSAVTGAALSLISDPDLFGNPIYATQLREAVIAAVTVIADRPTGKRSAREAGVPTIATAAATLKGKLAVENTPLTAPERALMDQWLTTLADAPTATVAPPRRGSQRKRAERAK
;
A
#
# COMPACT_ATOMS: atom_id res chain seq x y z
N MET A 1 -31.95 -8.72 11.29
CA MET A 1 -31.14 -7.51 11.04
C MET A 1 -31.28 -6.56 12.21
N THR A 2 -30.17 -6.07 12.80
CA THR A 2 -30.18 -5.13 13.93
C THR A 2 -30.51 -3.71 13.47
N VAL A 3 -31.02 -2.86 14.37
CA VAL A 3 -31.28 -1.42 14.07
C VAL A 3 -29.99 -0.73 13.60
N LYS A 4 -28.86 -1.03 14.22
CA LYS A 4 -27.56 -0.50 13.83
C LYS A 4 -27.19 -0.88 12.38
N ALA A 5 -27.40 -2.14 11.99
CA ALA A 5 -27.12 -2.60 10.63
C ALA A 5 -28.03 -1.90 9.60
N ARG A 6 -29.33 -1.74 9.90
CA ARG A 6 -30.25 -0.99 9.01
C ARG A 6 -29.80 0.45 8.77
N ILE A 7 -29.35 1.14 9.83
CA ILE A 7 -28.86 2.52 9.69
C ILE A 7 -27.61 2.54 8.80
N LEU A 8 -26.68 1.61 8.97
CA LEU A 8 -25.46 1.53 8.16
C LEU A 8 -25.74 1.23 6.68
N GLU A 9 -26.62 0.27 6.40
CA GLU A 9 -27.02 -0.06 5.02
C GLU A 9 -27.70 1.13 4.34
N ALA A 10 -28.69 1.76 5.02
CA ALA A 10 -29.37 2.93 4.50
C ALA A 10 -28.41 4.10 4.24
N ALA A 11 -27.48 4.33 5.15
CA ALA A 11 -26.46 5.38 4.99
C ALA A 11 -25.48 5.04 3.85
N ALA A 12 -25.06 3.80 3.68
CA ALA A 12 -24.22 3.35 2.58
C ALA A 12 -24.90 3.54 1.21
N GLU A 13 -26.18 3.20 1.09
CA GLU A 13 -26.98 3.43 -0.12
C GLU A 13 -27.12 4.92 -0.46
N LEU A 14 -27.35 5.78 0.55
CA LEU A 14 -27.40 7.22 0.35
C LEU A 14 -26.07 7.77 -0.14
N LEU A 15 -24.97 7.28 0.41
CA LEU A 15 -23.62 7.69 0.00
C LEU A 15 -23.34 7.39 -1.47
N THR A 16 -23.75 6.21 -1.95
CA THR A 16 -23.57 5.81 -3.36
C THR A 16 -24.28 6.77 -4.31
N ARG A 17 -25.38 7.39 -3.88
CA ARG A 17 -26.19 8.33 -4.69
C ARG A 17 -25.85 9.80 -4.43
N SER A 18 -24.98 10.09 -3.46
CA SER A 18 -24.62 11.47 -3.10
C SER A 18 -23.69 12.08 -4.16
N ALA A 19 -23.96 13.31 -4.59
CA ALA A 19 -23.07 14.04 -5.49
C ALA A 19 -21.77 14.49 -4.80
N ASP A 20 -21.86 14.81 -3.50
CA ASP A 20 -20.77 15.44 -2.72
C ASP A 20 -20.06 14.46 -1.79
N ALA A 21 -20.33 13.15 -1.89
CA ALA A 21 -19.82 12.12 -0.98
C ALA A 21 -20.11 12.44 0.52
N ASP A 22 -21.24 13.09 0.79
CA ASP A 22 -21.72 13.40 2.14
C ASP A 22 -23.15 12.88 2.36
N ILE A 23 -23.51 12.63 3.60
CA ILE A 23 -24.83 12.15 4.00
C ILE A 23 -25.36 13.01 5.16
N SER A 24 -26.59 13.51 5.04
CA SER A 24 -27.25 14.13 6.19
C SER A 24 -27.79 13.08 7.16
N THR A 25 -27.65 13.32 8.46
CA THR A 25 -28.21 12.44 9.51
C THR A 25 -29.73 12.33 9.41
N ARG A 26 -30.41 13.40 8.91
CA ARG A 26 -31.84 13.38 8.66
C ARG A 26 -32.20 12.37 7.56
N ALA A 27 -31.51 12.43 6.42
CA ALA A 27 -31.74 11.49 5.31
C ALA A 27 -31.46 10.03 5.75
N ALA A 28 -30.40 9.80 6.55
CA ALA A 28 -30.09 8.49 7.09
C ALA A 28 -31.19 7.98 8.04
N CYS A 29 -31.78 8.85 8.88
CA CYS A 29 -32.90 8.49 9.73
C CYS A 29 -34.15 8.13 8.94
N GLU A 30 -34.51 8.94 7.93
CA GLU A 30 -35.65 8.71 7.05
C GLU A 30 -35.52 7.40 6.30
N ALA A 31 -34.35 7.14 5.67
CA ALA A 31 -34.10 5.92 4.92
C ALA A 31 -34.07 4.66 5.80
N ALA A 32 -33.55 4.76 7.01
CA ALA A 32 -33.50 3.64 7.95
C ALA A 32 -34.81 3.43 8.74
N GLY A 33 -35.79 4.34 8.65
CA GLY A 33 -37.03 4.31 9.43
C GLY A 33 -36.78 4.41 10.95
N VAL A 34 -35.85 5.33 11.35
CA VAL A 34 -35.49 5.57 12.75
C VAL A 34 -35.57 7.06 13.09
N THR A 35 -35.62 7.36 14.41
CA THR A 35 -35.58 8.74 14.89
C THR A 35 -34.12 9.24 15.08
N ALA A 36 -33.91 10.55 15.08
CA ALA A 36 -32.57 11.12 15.34
C ALA A 36 -32.00 10.70 16.71
N PRO A 37 -32.76 10.70 17.82
CA PRO A 37 -32.27 10.15 19.08
C PRO A 37 -31.81 8.70 18.99
N THR A 38 -32.47 7.85 18.21
CA THR A 38 -32.03 6.47 17.97
C THR A 38 -30.71 6.40 17.24
N LEU A 39 -30.52 7.21 16.17
CA LEU A 39 -29.28 7.27 15.43
C LEU A 39 -28.12 7.71 16.34
N TYR A 40 -28.32 8.81 17.09
CA TYR A 40 -27.28 9.33 17.99
C TYR A 40 -26.98 8.40 19.17
N HIS A 41 -27.96 7.61 19.62
CA HIS A 41 -27.74 6.57 20.63
C HIS A 41 -26.71 5.51 20.15
N TYR A 42 -26.78 5.11 18.85
CA TYR A 42 -25.88 4.10 18.30
C TYR A 42 -24.52 4.64 17.88
N PHE A 43 -24.45 5.86 17.39
CA PHE A 43 -23.24 6.39 16.74
C PHE A 43 -22.65 7.62 17.45
N GLY A 44 -23.41 8.32 18.28
CA GLY A 44 -22.95 9.49 19.01
C GLY A 44 -23.04 10.79 18.21
N ASP A 45 -22.37 10.85 17.06
CA ASP A 45 -22.33 12.02 16.17
C ASP A 45 -22.29 11.62 14.69
N LYS A 46 -22.33 12.62 13.78
CA LYS A 46 -22.30 12.40 12.35
C LYS A 46 -20.96 11.80 11.89
N GLU A 47 -19.85 12.26 12.45
CA GLU A 47 -18.50 11.82 12.06
C GLU A 47 -18.31 10.34 12.38
N ARG A 48 -18.79 9.90 13.54
CA ARG A 48 -18.75 8.47 13.91
C ARG A 48 -19.70 7.61 13.08
N LEU A 49 -20.86 8.15 12.66
CA LEU A 49 -21.71 7.47 11.69
C LEU A 49 -20.97 7.29 10.37
N LEU A 50 -20.35 8.35 9.83
CA LEU A 50 -19.62 8.28 8.58
C LEU A 50 -18.44 7.31 8.68
N ALA A 51 -17.69 7.33 9.77
CA ALA A 51 -16.60 6.37 10.02
C ALA A 51 -17.12 4.92 10.06
N ALA A 52 -18.27 4.68 10.70
CA ALA A 52 -18.88 3.36 10.75
C ALA A 52 -19.40 2.90 9.37
N VAL A 53 -19.91 3.81 8.54
CA VAL A 53 -20.30 3.52 7.16
C VAL A 53 -19.08 3.14 6.32
N VAL A 54 -17.96 3.86 6.47
CA VAL A 54 -16.70 3.52 5.80
C VAL A 54 -16.18 2.16 6.25
N ASP A 55 -16.14 1.89 7.55
CA ASP A 55 -15.72 0.57 8.08
C ASP A 55 -16.62 -0.56 7.56
N PHE A 56 -17.94 -0.35 7.48
CA PHE A 56 -18.89 -1.33 6.97
C PHE A 56 -18.65 -1.69 5.50
N GLY A 57 -18.53 -0.69 4.64
CA GLY A 57 -18.31 -0.96 3.21
C GLY A 57 -16.93 -1.50 2.93
N TRP A 58 -15.91 -1.03 3.65
CA TRP A 58 -14.56 -1.57 3.53
C TRP A 58 -14.46 -3.03 4.00
N ALA A 59 -15.15 -3.36 5.11
CA ALA A 59 -15.21 -4.74 5.59
C ALA A 59 -15.86 -5.67 4.57
N THR A 60 -16.92 -5.21 3.89
CA THR A 60 -17.57 -5.95 2.79
C THR A 60 -16.62 -6.17 1.62
N PHE A 61 -15.87 -5.13 1.22
CA PHE A 61 -14.84 -5.24 0.19
C PHE A 61 -13.72 -6.22 0.59
N LEU A 62 -13.18 -6.11 1.81
CA LEU A 62 -12.13 -7.00 2.29
C LEU A 62 -12.59 -8.46 2.37
N GLU A 63 -13.85 -8.72 2.72
CA GLU A 63 -14.38 -10.10 2.75
C GLU A 63 -14.41 -10.71 1.35
N THR A 64 -14.83 -9.93 0.34
CA THR A 64 -14.76 -10.36 -1.06
C THR A 64 -13.32 -10.66 -1.49
N LYS A 65 -12.35 -9.86 -1.00
CA LYS A 65 -10.93 -10.02 -1.29
C LYS A 65 -10.26 -11.18 -0.55
N ARG A 66 -10.68 -11.50 0.67
CA ARG A 66 -10.15 -12.66 1.41
C ARG A 66 -10.39 -13.97 0.68
N THR A 67 -11.53 -14.11 -0.02
CA THR A 67 -11.82 -15.27 -0.86
C THR A 67 -10.96 -15.31 -2.12
N ALA A 68 -10.62 -14.16 -2.71
CA ALA A 68 -9.73 -14.06 -3.87
C ALA A 68 -8.25 -14.15 -3.48
N ALA A 69 -7.88 -13.71 -2.28
CA ALA A 69 -6.50 -13.67 -1.78
C ALA A 69 -5.88 -15.03 -1.41
N ALA A 70 -6.57 -16.14 -1.67
CA ALA A 70 -6.02 -17.49 -1.52
C ALA A 70 -4.86 -17.77 -2.51
N VAL A 71 -4.73 -16.97 -3.57
CA VAL A 71 -3.64 -17.12 -4.54
C VAL A 71 -2.42 -16.33 -4.05
N VAL A 72 -1.37 -17.03 -3.67
CA VAL A 72 -0.04 -16.46 -3.39
C VAL A 72 0.81 -16.68 -4.62
N HIS A 73 1.26 -15.59 -5.26
CA HIS A 73 2.15 -15.71 -6.41
C HIS A 73 3.58 -16.06 -5.97
N GLU A 74 4.36 -16.60 -6.89
CA GLU A 74 5.79 -16.88 -6.66
C GLU A 74 6.56 -15.59 -6.42
N HIS A 75 6.22 -14.53 -7.15
CA HIS A 75 6.85 -13.22 -7.05
C HIS A 75 5.92 -12.20 -6.39
N VAL A 76 6.42 -11.52 -5.36
CA VAL A 76 5.67 -10.46 -4.64
C VAL A 76 5.25 -9.31 -5.56
N ALA A 77 5.97 -9.07 -6.65
CA ALA A 77 5.59 -8.09 -7.65
C ALA A 77 4.23 -8.39 -8.30
N ASP A 78 3.90 -9.66 -8.49
CA ASP A 78 2.62 -10.06 -9.08
C ASP A 78 1.48 -9.93 -8.06
N ASP A 79 1.75 -10.21 -6.77
CA ASP A 79 0.81 -9.91 -5.68
C ASP A 79 0.51 -8.41 -5.59
N ILE A 80 1.54 -7.55 -5.73
CA ILE A 80 1.37 -6.09 -5.74
C ILE A 80 0.55 -5.64 -6.95
N ARG A 81 0.79 -6.19 -8.15
CA ARG A 81 0.01 -5.88 -9.37
C ARG A 81 -1.46 -6.19 -9.18
N ALA A 82 -1.76 -7.42 -8.75
CA ALA A 82 -3.13 -7.85 -8.50
C ALA A 82 -3.83 -6.95 -7.47
N GLY A 83 -3.19 -6.70 -6.32
CA GLY A 83 -3.74 -5.83 -5.29
C GLY A 83 -3.93 -4.38 -5.73
N TRP A 84 -3.06 -3.87 -6.59
CA TRP A 84 -3.15 -2.53 -7.17
C TRP A 84 -4.36 -2.40 -8.10
N ASP A 85 -4.51 -3.34 -9.03
CA ASP A 85 -5.60 -3.34 -10.00
C ASP A 85 -6.95 -3.46 -9.30
N ASP A 86 -7.06 -4.36 -8.33
CA ASP A 86 -8.23 -4.51 -7.47
C ASP A 86 -8.58 -3.22 -6.69
N HIS A 87 -7.55 -2.50 -6.21
CA HIS A 87 -7.75 -1.27 -5.45
C HIS A 87 -8.31 -0.13 -6.33
N LEU A 88 -7.79 -0.01 -7.56
CA LEU A 88 -8.30 0.96 -8.54
C LEU A 88 -9.71 0.62 -9.00
N GLU A 89 -10.01 -0.67 -9.21
CA GLU A 89 -11.35 -1.11 -9.58
C GLU A 89 -12.37 -0.79 -8.48
N PHE A 90 -12.05 -1.09 -7.23
CA PHE A 90 -12.89 -0.71 -6.08
C PHE A 90 -13.17 0.80 -6.04
N ALA A 91 -12.14 1.62 -6.22
CA ALA A 91 -12.30 3.08 -6.22
C ALA A 91 -13.19 3.57 -7.37
N ARG A 92 -13.08 2.94 -8.55
CA ARG A 92 -13.89 3.25 -9.73
C ARG A 92 -15.35 2.85 -9.55
N GLU A 93 -15.59 1.68 -8.96
CA GLU A 93 -16.95 1.19 -8.69
C GLU A 93 -17.62 1.94 -7.54
N ASN A 94 -16.83 2.44 -6.56
CA ASN A 94 -17.32 3.05 -5.34
C ASN A 94 -16.73 4.45 -5.09
N PRO A 95 -16.82 5.41 -6.04
CA PRO A 95 -16.08 6.67 -5.98
C PRO A 95 -16.41 7.53 -4.75
N ASN A 96 -17.70 7.61 -4.38
CA ASN A 96 -18.13 8.40 -3.24
C ASN A 96 -17.68 7.79 -1.91
N PHE A 97 -17.72 6.46 -1.85
CA PHE A 97 -17.22 5.71 -0.71
C PHE A 97 -15.72 5.94 -0.53
N TYR A 98 -14.98 5.85 -1.63
CA TYR A 98 -13.55 6.06 -1.64
C TYR A 98 -13.17 7.49 -1.25
N LYS A 99 -13.86 8.51 -1.78
CA LYS A 99 -13.68 9.92 -1.39
C LYS A 99 -13.94 10.13 0.10
N LEU A 100 -15.03 9.56 0.63
CA LEU A 100 -15.37 9.67 2.06
C LEU A 100 -14.28 9.06 2.95
N MET A 101 -13.76 7.91 2.58
CA MET A 101 -12.70 7.20 3.32
C MET A 101 -11.44 8.06 3.53
N TRP A 102 -11.13 8.93 2.56
CA TRP A 102 -9.98 9.83 2.60
C TRP A 102 -10.34 11.29 2.95
N SER A 103 -11.58 11.53 3.33
CA SER A 103 -12.03 12.86 3.73
C SER A 103 -11.54 13.21 5.13
N PRO A 104 -11.25 14.50 5.41
CA PRO A 104 -10.90 14.95 6.77
C PRO A 104 -11.99 14.71 7.81
N ALA A 105 -13.25 14.53 7.38
CA ALA A 105 -14.38 14.24 8.27
C ALA A 105 -14.36 12.79 8.81
N VAL A 106 -13.59 11.91 8.18
CA VAL A 106 -13.44 10.52 8.62
C VAL A 106 -11.98 10.32 9.00
N SER A 107 -11.73 9.92 10.23
CA SER A 107 -10.35 9.62 10.67
C SER A 107 -9.75 8.53 9.77
N ALA A 108 -8.58 8.80 9.18
CA ALA A 108 -7.80 7.85 8.36
C ALA A 108 -7.38 6.57 9.13
N ASN A 109 -7.80 6.41 10.37
CA ASN A 109 -7.41 5.32 11.26
C ASN A 109 -8.58 4.35 11.52
N THR A 110 -9.40 4.07 10.50
CA THR A 110 -10.47 3.08 10.60
C THR A 110 -9.88 1.68 10.79
N ALA A 111 -10.65 0.78 11.43
CA ALA A 111 -10.23 -0.60 11.64
C ALA A 111 -9.95 -1.31 10.31
N ALA A 112 -10.75 -1.02 9.30
CA ALA A 112 -10.62 -1.60 7.98
C ALA A 112 -9.35 -1.14 7.23
N PHE A 113 -8.96 0.13 7.34
CA PHE A 113 -7.69 0.60 6.78
C PHE A 113 -6.49 -0.11 7.41
N ARG A 114 -6.49 -0.25 8.74
CA ARG A 114 -5.42 -0.99 9.43
C ARG A 114 -5.33 -2.44 8.98
N GLU A 115 -6.47 -3.09 8.76
CA GLU A 115 -6.52 -4.46 8.26
C GLU A 115 -5.97 -4.56 6.82
N ALA A 116 -6.36 -3.65 5.92
CA ALA A 116 -5.82 -3.62 4.55
C ALA A 116 -4.29 -3.41 4.55
N PHE A 117 -3.80 -2.48 5.38
CA PHE A 117 -2.37 -2.23 5.52
C PHE A 117 -1.63 -3.44 6.08
N ARG A 118 -2.22 -4.16 7.05
CA ARG A 118 -1.69 -5.40 7.60
C ARG A 118 -1.61 -6.50 6.53
N MET A 119 -2.68 -6.71 5.75
CA MET A 119 -2.71 -7.70 4.66
C MET A 119 -1.60 -7.44 3.62
N LEU A 120 -1.40 -6.18 3.23
CA LEU A 120 -0.29 -5.79 2.36
C LEU A 120 1.06 -6.07 3.02
N SER A 121 1.23 -5.71 4.29
CA SER A 121 2.47 -5.94 5.04
C SER A 121 2.80 -7.43 5.15
N ASP A 122 1.82 -8.28 5.40
CA ASP A 122 1.99 -9.74 5.46
C ASP A 122 2.48 -10.32 4.11
N ARG A 123 1.96 -9.80 2.98
CA ARG A 123 2.43 -10.19 1.64
C ARG A 123 3.86 -9.74 1.39
N LEU A 124 4.18 -8.50 1.74
CA LEU A 124 5.55 -8.00 1.62
C LEU A 124 6.51 -8.74 2.54
N GLN A 125 6.09 -9.14 3.74
CA GLN A 125 6.88 -9.94 4.67
C GLN A 125 7.29 -11.28 4.05
N LEU A 126 6.36 -11.95 3.36
CA LEU A 126 6.65 -13.16 2.62
C LEU A 126 7.65 -12.90 1.47
N GLY A 127 7.47 -11.82 0.72
CA GLY A 127 8.41 -11.40 -0.32
C GLY A 127 9.79 -11.07 0.24
N ALA A 128 9.86 -10.40 1.41
CA ALA A 128 11.12 -10.10 2.09
C ALA A 128 11.89 -11.37 2.48
N SER A 129 11.21 -12.36 3.08
CA SER A 129 11.84 -13.64 3.45
C SER A 129 12.41 -14.41 2.25
N ARG A 130 11.88 -14.16 1.05
CA ARG A 130 12.36 -14.71 -0.23
C ARG A 130 13.43 -13.85 -0.92
N GLY A 131 13.85 -12.73 -0.29
CA GLY A 131 14.84 -11.82 -0.87
C GLY A 131 14.31 -10.96 -2.03
N GLN A 132 13.00 -10.75 -2.12
CA GLN A 132 12.36 -10.06 -3.23
C GLN A 132 12.11 -8.56 -2.96
N LEU A 133 12.52 -8.02 -1.80
CA LEU A 133 12.39 -6.60 -1.49
C LEU A 133 13.73 -5.86 -1.52
N ARG A 134 13.68 -4.59 -1.92
CA ARG A 134 14.80 -3.62 -1.89
C ARG A 134 14.80 -2.72 -0.68
N VAL A 135 13.63 -2.59 -0.04
CA VAL A 135 13.38 -1.72 1.11
C VAL A 135 12.76 -2.55 2.25
N SER A 136 12.63 -1.97 3.44
CA SER A 136 11.90 -2.62 4.52
C SER A 136 10.43 -2.85 4.16
N VAL A 137 9.78 -3.82 4.82
CA VAL A 137 8.35 -4.10 4.65
C VAL A 137 7.52 -2.85 4.93
N GLU A 138 7.86 -2.12 5.99
CA GLU A 138 7.19 -0.91 6.43
C GLU A 138 7.27 0.20 5.39
N THR A 139 8.45 0.45 4.85
CA THR A 139 8.65 1.47 3.79
C THR A 139 7.96 1.05 2.50
N GLY A 140 8.09 -0.21 2.09
CA GLY A 140 7.41 -0.75 0.92
C GLY A 140 5.90 -0.63 1.00
N ALA A 141 5.30 -0.99 2.16
CA ALA A 141 3.87 -0.87 2.37
C ALA A 141 3.38 0.58 2.30
N ARG A 142 4.12 1.53 2.90
CA ARG A 142 3.80 2.96 2.83
C ARG A 142 3.90 3.50 1.40
N MET A 143 4.95 3.15 0.65
CA MET A 143 5.13 3.58 -0.73
C MET A 143 3.98 3.09 -1.62
N ILE A 144 3.65 1.81 -1.55
CA ILE A 144 2.58 1.20 -2.35
C ILE A 144 1.24 1.83 -2.00
N MET A 145 0.90 1.91 -0.69
CA MET A 145 -0.39 2.43 -0.24
C MET A 145 -0.57 3.90 -0.60
N SER A 146 0.46 4.73 -0.41
CA SER A 146 0.41 6.15 -0.77
C SER A 146 0.22 6.35 -2.27
N ALA A 147 0.95 5.59 -3.09
CA ALA A 147 0.89 5.74 -4.54
C ALA A 147 -0.43 5.23 -5.13
N VAL A 148 -0.93 4.07 -4.70
CA VAL A 148 -2.21 3.53 -5.19
C VAL A 148 -3.40 4.39 -4.75
N THR A 149 -3.36 4.90 -3.52
CA THR A 149 -4.37 5.85 -3.03
C THR A 149 -4.37 7.14 -3.85
N GLY A 150 -3.19 7.72 -4.11
CA GLY A 150 -3.07 8.90 -4.94
C GLY A 150 -3.59 8.68 -6.36
N ALA A 151 -3.23 7.55 -6.98
CA ALA A 151 -3.72 7.17 -8.30
C ALA A 151 -5.25 7.00 -8.32
N ALA A 152 -5.82 6.35 -7.32
CA ALA A 152 -7.25 6.13 -7.20
C ALA A 152 -8.03 7.45 -7.02
N LEU A 153 -7.57 8.31 -6.10
CA LEU A 153 -8.18 9.63 -5.89
C LEU A 153 -8.12 10.51 -7.15
N SER A 154 -6.99 10.52 -7.86
CA SER A 154 -6.85 11.24 -9.12
C SER A 154 -7.83 10.71 -10.17
N LEU A 155 -7.89 9.39 -10.34
CA LEU A 155 -8.77 8.72 -11.30
C LEU A 155 -10.25 9.07 -11.08
N ILE A 156 -10.74 9.07 -9.83
CA ILE A 156 -12.15 9.31 -9.52
C ILE A 156 -12.50 10.81 -9.39
N SER A 157 -11.49 11.69 -9.28
CA SER A 157 -11.69 13.13 -9.19
C SER A 157 -11.70 13.80 -10.56
N ASP A 158 -10.83 13.35 -11.47
CA ASP A 158 -10.75 13.85 -12.84
C ASP A 158 -10.47 12.68 -13.81
N PRO A 159 -11.54 11.94 -14.19
CA PRO A 159 -11.41 10.79 -15.10
C PRO A 159 -10.91 11.16 -16.50
N ASP A 160 -11.17 12.40 -16.95
CA ASP A 160 -10.75 12.86 -18.27
C ASP A 160 -9.23 13.02 -18.34
N LEU A 161 -8.62 13.50 -17.27
CA LEU A 161 -7.17 13.69 -17.18
C LEU A 161 -6.43 12.41 -16.79
N PHE A 162 -6.93 11.66 -15.82
CA PHE A 162 -6.24 10.51 -15.21
C PHE A 162 -6.80 9.15 -15.62
N GLY A 163 -7.85 9.10 -16.45
CA GLY A 163 -8.49 7.84 -16.86
C GLY A 163 -7.69 7.00 -17.86
N ASN A 164 -6.56 7.52 -18.37
CA ASN A 164 -5.70 6.75 -19.27
C ASN A 164 -5.02 5.57 -18.52
N PRO A 165 -5.28 4.31 -18.91
CA PRO A 165 -4.74 3.14 -18.24
C PRO A 165 -3.21 3.06 -18.31
N ILE A 166 -2.58 3.69 -19.29
CA ILE A 166 -1.12 3.72 -19.45
C ILE A 166 -0.48 4.44 -18.25
N TYR A 167 -1.05 5.57 -17.82
CA TYR A 167 -0.55 6.32 -16.67
C TYR A 167 -0.57 5.46 -15.40
N ALA A 168 -1.72 4.86 -15.07
CA ALA A 168 -1.87 4.04 -13.87
C ALA A 168 -0.93 2.83 -13.87
N THR A 169 -0.76 2.19 -15.03
CA THR A 169 0.16 1.06 -15.22
C THR A 169 1.63 1.50 -15.03
N GLN A 170 2.03 2.62 -15.62
CA GLN A 170 3.40 3.12 -15.49
C GLN A 170 3.73 3.50 -14.05
N LEU A 171 2.81 4.16 -13.35
CA LEU A 171 2.99 4.49 -11.93
C LEU A 171 3.12 3.22 -11.09
N ARG A 172 2.26 2.23 -11.30
CA ARG A 172 2.34 0.92 -10.64
C ARG A 172 3.71 0.27 -10.82
N GLU A 173 4.17 0.13 -12.08
CA GLU A 173 5.44 -0.52 -12.37
C GLU A 173 6.64 0.27 -11.82
N ALA A 174 6.58 1.60 -11.80
CA ALA A 174 7.62 2.44 -11.16
C ALA A 174 7.71 2.18 -9.65
N VAL A 175 6.57 2.08 -8.96
CA VAL A 175 6.52 1.76 -7.52
C VAL A 175 7.01 0.34 -7.27
N ILE A 176 6.58 -0.64 -8.06
CA ILE A 176 7.05 -2.03 -7.97
C ILE A 176 8.58 -2.09 -8.15
N ALA A 177 9.12 -1.41 -9.14
CA ALA A 177 10.57 -1.37 -9.39
C ALA A 177 11.35 -0.73 -8.23
N ALA A 178 10.77 0.26 -7.56
CA ALA A 178 11.37 0.90 -6.38
C ALA A 178 11.36 0.00 -5.14
N VAL A 179 10.32 -0.81 -4.96
CA VAL A 179 10.11 -1.63 -3.76
C VAL A 179 10.70 -3.03 -3.90
N THR A 180 10.65 -3.63 -5.10
CA THR A 180 11.01 -5.03 -5.32
C THR A 180 12.30 -5.21 -6.08
N VAL A 181 12.98 -6.32 -5.82
CA VAL A 181 14.01 -6.84 -6.70
C VAL A 181 13.28 -7.47 -7.89
N ILE A 182 13.26 -6.77 -9.02
CA ILE A 182 12.75 -7.36 -10.26
C ILE A 182 13.71 -8.48 -10.61
N ALA A 183 13.29 -9.73 -10.40
CA ALA A 183 13.95 -10.83 -11.09
C ALA A 183 13.72 -10.56 -12.58
N ASP A 184 14.81 -10.24 -13.32
CA ASP A 184 14.73 -10.07 -14.77
C ASP A 184 13.93 -11.26 -15.34
N ARG A 185 12.71 -11.02 -15.82
CA ARG A 185 12.07 -12.00 -16.69
C ARG A 185 13.08 -12.27 -17.79
N PRO A 186 13.42 -13.54 -18.06
CA PRO A 186 14.42 -13.85 -19.07
C PRO A 186 13.88 -13.48 -20.46
N THR A 187 13.99 -12.20 -20.81
CA THR A 187 13.94 -11.74 -22.18
C THR A 187 15.32 -11.95 -22.74
N GLY A 188 15.60 -13.21 -23.16
CA GLY A 188 16.74 -13.56 -24.01
C GLY A 188 18.14 -13.29 -23.45
N LYS A 189 18.83 -14.34 -23.00
CA LYS A 189 20.31 -14.47 -22.95
C LYS A 189 21.09 -13.42 -22.12
N ARG A 190 20.72 -13.18 -20.88
CA ARG A 190 21.69 -12.78 -19.87
C ARG A 190 22.10 -13.99 -19.06
N SER A 191 23.40 -14.29 -19.06
CA SER A 191 23.96 -15.46 -18.37
C SER A 191 23.74 -15.33 -16.86
N ALA A 192 23.53 -16.46 -16.17
CA ALA A 192 23.40 -16.60 -14.72
C ALA A 192 24.60 -16.04 -13.90
N ARG A 193 25.59 -15.43 -14.56
CA ARG A 193 26.77 -14.78 -13.97
C ARG A 193 26.57 -13.31 -13.61
N GLU A 194 25.45 -12.68 -14.00
CA GLU A 194 25.13 -11.27 -13.70
C GLU A 194 23.96 -11.11 -12.70
N ALA A 195 23.60 -12.15 -11.96
CA ALA A 195 22.85 -11.98 -10.73
C ALA A 195 23.76 -11.21 -9.76
N GLY A 196 23.68 -9.88 -9.82
CA GLY A 196 24.55 -8.98 -9.07
C GLY A 196 24.50 -9.32 -7.58
N VAL A 197 25.61 -9.18 -6.89
CA VAL A 197 25.70 -9.27 -5.43
C VAL A 197 24.56 -8.40 -4.85
N PRO A 198 23.69 -8.93 -3.98
CA PRO A 198 22.60 -8.17 -3.42
C PRO A 198 23.15 -6.90 -2.75
N THR A 199 22.48 -5.77 -2.92
CA THR A 199 22.85 -4.54 -2.23
C THR A 199 22.72 -4.72 -0.72
N ILE A 200 23.42 -3.90 0.07
CA ILE A 200 23.27 -3.91 1.54
C ILE A 200 21.78 -3.78 1.93
N ALA A 201 21.05 -2.89 1.25
CA ALA A 201 19.62 -2.70 1.49
C ALA A 201 18.81 -3.98 1.23
N THR A 202 19.02 -4.63 0.10
CA THR A 202 18.36 -5.91 -0.22
C THR A 202 18.74 -7.01 0.78
N ALA A 203 20.01 -7.13 1.15
CA ALA A 203 20.47 -8.12 2.12
C ALA A 203 19.86 -7.88 3.52
N ALA A 204 19.80 -6.61 3.95
CA ALA A 204 19.20 -6.22 5.23
C ALA A 204 17.69 -6.50 5.24
N ALA A 205 16.96 -6.13 4.19
CA ALA A 205 15.53 -6.42 4.05
C ALA A 205 15.25 -7.94 4.09
N THR A 206 16.07 -8.72 3.38
CA THR A 206 15.96 -10.19 3.35
C THR A 206 16.22 -10.80 4.73
N LEU A 207 17.31 -10.38 5.40
CA LEU A 207 17.65 -10.89 6.73
C LEU A 207 16.55 -10.54 7.75
N LYS A 208 16.06 -9.30 7.75
CA LYS A 208 14.93 -8.88 8.58
C LYS A 208 13.69 -9.74 8.32
N GLY A 209 13.36 -9.99 7.03
CA GLY A 209 12.24 -10.84 6.63
C GLY A 209 12.36 -12.26 7.16
N LYS A 210 13.55 -12.86 7.11
CA LYS A 210 13.82 -14.21 7.66
C LYS A 210 13.71 -14.24 9.18
N LEU A 211 14.30 -13.27 9.89
CA LEU A 211 14.25 -13.18 11.35
C LEU A 211 12.83 -13.03 11.91
N ALA A 212 11.88 -12.54 11.11
CA ALA A 212 10.49 -12.43 11.51
C ALA A 212 9.73 -13.76 11.49
N VAL A 213 10.18 -14.74 10.66
CA VAL A 213 9.50 -16.03 10.46
C VAL A 213 10.29 -17.23 11.00
N GLU A 214 11.59 -17.08 11.20
CA GLU A 214 12.47 -18.16 11.67
C GLU A 214 12.84 -17.98 13.17
N ASN A 215 12.97 -19.10 13.89
CA ASN A 215 13.47 -19.07 15.26
C ASN A 215 14.97 -18.79 15.27
N THR A 216 15.41 -17.89 16.15
CA THR A 216 16.82 -17.52 16.30
C THR A 216 17.25 -17.63 17.77
N PRO A 217 18.55 -17.84 18.05
CA PRO A 217 19.06 -17.89 19.42
C PRO A 217 19.15 -16.52 20.10
N LEU A 218 18.70 -15.43 19.41
CA LEU A 218 18.74 -14.08 19.94
C LEU A 218 17.71 -13.88 21.05
N THR A 219 18.12 -13.20 22.10
CA THR A 219 17.22 -12.69 23.15
C THR A 219 16.29 -11.61 22.59
N ALA A 220 15.20 -11.30 23.30
CA ALA A 220 14.25 -10.28 22.86
C ALA A 220 14.90 -8.89 22.68
N PRO A 221 15.79 -8.39 23.58
CA PRO A 221 16.50 -7.12 23.36
C PRO A 221 17.44 -7.14 22.15
N GLU A 222 18.18 -8.24 21.92
CA GLU A 222 19.07 -8.37 20.77
C GLU A 222 18.29 -8.41 19.46
N ARG A 223 17.15 -9.08 19.43
CA ARG A 223 16.25 -9.09 18.27
C ARG A 223 15.72 -7.71 17.96
N ALA A 224 15.28 -6.95 18.97
CA ALA A 224 14.78 -5.60 18.80
C ALA A 224 15.87 -4.65 18.24
N LEU A 225 17.11 -4.75 18.74
CA LEU A 225 18.22 -3.94 18.26
C LEU A 225 18.61 -4.29 16.83
N MET A 226 18.68 -5.59 16.52
CA MET A 226 18.95 -6.06 15.16
C MET A 226 17.85 -5.61 14.17
N ASP A 227 16.58 -5.68 14.55
CA ASP A 227 15.47 -5.21 13.75
C ASP A 227 15.62 -3.72 13.40
N GLN A 228 15.98 -2.89 14.37
CA GLN A 228 16.24 -1.47 14.17
C GLN A 228 17.39 -1.22 13.19
N TRP A 229 18.51 -1.93 13.33
CA TRP A 229 19.66 -1.80 12.44
C TRP A 229 19.35 -2.23 11.01
N LEU A 230 18.67 -3.38 10.86
CA LEU A 230 18.29 -3.90 9.56
C LEU A 230 17.28 -2.98 8.85
N THR A 231 16.35 -2.38 9.59
CA THR A 231 15.44 -1.37 9.03
C THR A 231 16.23 -0.17 8.50
N THR A 232 17.16 0.36 9.31
CA THR A 232 18.00 1.51 8.91
C THR A 232 18.81 1.20 7.66
N LEU A 233 19.40 0.00 7.57
CA LEU A 233 20.19 -0.41 6.41
C LEU A 233 19.34 -0.67 5.16
N ALA A 234 18.13 -1.22 5.34
CA ALA A 234 17.21 -1.50 4.23
C ALA A 234 16.67 -0.21 3.60
N ASP A 235 16.44 0.82 4.42
CA ASP A 235 15.87 2.09 3.99
C ASP A 235 16.95 3.18 3.73
N ALA A 236 18.23 2.82 3.82
CA ALA A 236 19.32 3.73 3.52
C ALA A 236 19.23 4.17 2.04
N PRO A 237 19.32 5.49 1.75
CA PRO A 237 19.36 5.96 0.38
C PRO A 237 20.54 5.32 -0.33
N THR A 238 20.31 4.75 -1.52
CA THR A 238 21.40 4.22 -2.35
C THR A 238 22.33 5.36 -2.70
N ALA A 239 23.49 5.42 -2.01
CA ALA A 239 24.53 6.36 -2.35
C ALA A 239 24.96 6.07 -3.79
N THR A 240 24.70 7.00 -4.71
CA THR A 240 25.30 6.98 -6.03
C THR A 240 26.80 7.11 -5.80
N VAL A 241 27.52 6.00 -5.87
CA VAL A 241 28.99 6.01 -5.84
C VAL A 241 29.43 6.86 -7.03
N ALA A 242 29.82 8.10 -6.74
CA ALA A 242 30.40 8.95 -7.77
C ALA A 242 31.58 8.18 -8.41
N PRO A 243 31.65 8.08 -9.74
CA PRO A 243 32.76 7.38 -10.38
C PRO A 243 34.08 7.98 -9.90
N PRO A 244 35.12 7.17 -9.63
CA PRO A 244 36.40 7.67 -9.17
C PRO A 244 36.86 8.73 -10.15
N ARG A 245 37.17 9.93 -9.66
CA ARG A 245 37.69 11.02 -10.45
C ARG A 245 38.97 10.48 -11.12
N ARG A 246 38.94 10.27 -12.42
CA ARG A 246 40.13 9.94 -13.21
C ARG A 246 41.14 11.06 -12.96
N GLY A 247 42.12 10.76 -12.14
CA GLY A 247 43.21 11.67 -11.84
C GLY A 247 43.84 12.17 -13.15
N SER A 248 44.02 13.46 -13.23
CA SER A 248 44.67 14.18 -14.31
C SER A 248 46.13 13.74 -14.44
N GLN A 249 46.39 12.59 -15.04
CA GLN A 249 47.70 12.21 -15.54
C GLN A 249 47.94 12.78 -16.95
N ARG A 250 47.78 14.10 -17.08
CA ARG A 250 48.21 14.77 -18.33
C ARG A 250 48.83 16.13 -18.02
N LYS A 251 49.97 16.13 -17.32
CA LYS A 251 50.90 17.30 -17.28
C LYS A 251 52.27 16.88 -16.73
N ARG A 252 52.91 15.87 -17.31
CA ARG A 252 54.32 15.56 -17.02
C ARG A 252 55.14 15.15 -18.24
N ALA A 253 54.68 15.47 -19.48
CA ALA A 253 55.40 15.12 -20.71
C ALA A 253 55.83 16.35 -21.55
N GLU A 254 55.73 17.58 -21.03
CA GLU A 254 56.11 18.79 -21.78
C GLU A 254 57.16 19.66 -21.07
N ARG A 255 58.00 19.10 -20.21
CA ARG A 255 59.18 19.81 -19.66
C ARG A 255 60.46 18.99 -19.79
N ALA A 256 60.69 18.34 -20.95
CA ALA A 256 61.97 17.75 -21.30
C ALA A 256 62.16 17.84 -22.84
N LYS A 257 62.25 19.05 -23.32
CA LYS A 257 62.97 19.39 -24.56
C LYS A 257 63.49 20.80 -24.41
#